data_1c5b1cdeecdaa961c18c41d392fd55af
#
_entry.id   1c5b1cdeecdaa961c18c41d392fd55af
#
_cell.length_a   1.000
_cell.length_b   1.000
_cell.length_c   1.000
_cell.angle_alpha   90.00
_cell.angle_beta   90.00
_cell.angle_gamma   90.00
#
_symmetry.space_group_name_H-M   'P 1'
#
loop_
_entity.id
_entity.type
_entity.pdbx_description
1 polymer ?
#
loop_
_entity_poly.entity_id
_entity_poly.type
_entity_poly.pdbx_seq_one_letter_code
_entity_poly.pdbx_strand_id
1 'polypeptide(L)'
;DSAVVAEVNGNTYTSLQDAANAAKDGDEITVVKNANLDLTFNTTKSVKVTNKTGDKITVKFNGTNKDVAKNATETFSYTKPSNNGGSSGGSSSGQTTYKVTTSAVNNGGVNASPSNAEKGAAITITLSPDKGYKLDKLTVTDGSGKTVSTVKKSDTVYTFTMPASAVNVGVSYVKADETPSKTKFNDVSANDWFASAVDYVTGKGMMNGTADNTFSPKANTTRGMVVTVLYRLENQPSTSAASFTDVASGAYYANAVAWANANGIVSGYGSGKFGPNDKVTREQLAAILYRYAQYKKYDVSVGEDTNILSYNDAQSISSYAIPAIQWACGAGVVTGKSGNKLDPKGNATRAEVAAMLMRFCENVK
;
A
#
# COMPACT_ATOMS: atom_id res chain seq x y z
N ASP A 1 -14.74 5.87 -20.77
CA ASP A 1 -13.34 6.22 -20.57
C ASP A 1 -13.15 7.36 -19.55
N SER A 2 -13.58 7.09 -18.31
CA SER A 2 -13.60 8.14 -17.27
C SER A 2 -12.26 8.32 -16.54
N ALA A 3 -11.25 7.56 -16.88
CA ALA A 3 -9.93 7.55 -16.19
C ALA A 3 -8.78 8.20 -16.98
N VAL A 4 -8.98 8.56 -18.25
CA VAL A 4 -7.91 9.18 -19.07
C VAL A 4 -7.66 10.61 -18.61
N VAL A 5 -6.39 10.93 -18.30
CA VAL A 5 -5.91 12.24 -17.86
C VAL A 5 -5.16 12.94 -18.98
N ALA A 6 -4.33 12.21 -19.71
CA ALA A 6 -3.47 12.75 -20.75
C ALA A 6 -3.31 11.78 -21.93
N GLU A 7 -2.92 12.34 -23.07
CA GLU A 7 -2.65 11.63 -24.31
C GLU A 7 -1.27 12.02 -24.87
N VAL A 8 -0.54 11.03 -25.39
CA VAL A 8 0.73 11.23 -26.12
C VAL A 8 0.80 10.30 -27.29
N ASN A 9 1.04 10.80 -28.50
CA ASN A 9 1.21 10.01 -29.72
C ASN A 9 0.07 9.01 -29.95
N GLY A 10 -1.19 9.40 -29.64
CA GLY A 10 -2.39 8.58 -29.81
C GLY A 10 -2.63 7.54 -28.70
N ASN A 11 -1.76 7.44 -27.71
CA ASN A 11 -1.97 6.59 -26.53
C ASN A 11 -2.51 7.40 -25.36
N THR A 12 -3.38 6.78 -24.56
CA THR A 12 -4.04 7.40 -23.40
C THR A 12 -3.38 6.97 -22.09
N TYR A 13 -3.32 7.89 -21.12
CA TYR A 13 -2.68 7.69 -19.83
C TYR A 13 -3.57 8.17 -18.68
N THR A 14 -3.50 7.51 -17.56
CA THR A 14 -4.26 7.82 -16.35
C THR A 14 -3.54 8.78 -15.40
N SER A 15 -2.30 9.16 -15.73
CA SER A 15 -1.54 10.21 -15.03
C SER A 15 -0.69 11.04 -16.00
N LEU A 16 -0.41 12.29 -15.63
CA LEU A 16 0.49 13.14 -16.41
C LEU A 16 1.96 12.65 -16.35
N GLN A 17 2.35 12.02 -15.26
CA GLN A 17 3.67 11.44 -15.11
C GLN A 17 3.91 10.26 -16.07
N ASP A 18 2.91 9.37 -16.23
CA ASP A 18 3.02 8.23 -17.16
C ASP A 18 3.08 8.71 -18.63
N ALA A 19 2.29 9.72 -18.96
CA ALA A 19 2.36 10.37 -20.26
C ALA A 19 3.76 10.98 -20.52
N ALA A 20 4.34 11.67 -19.53
CA ALA A 20 5.68 12.25 -19.62
C ALA A 20 6.79 11.20 -19.72
N ASN A 21 6.63 10.05 -19.05
CA ASN A 21 7.56 8.92 -19.16
C ASN A 21 7.58 8.34 -20.59
N ALA A 22 6.40 8.22 -21.21
CA ALA A 22 6.24 7.70 -22.58
C ALA A 22 6.64 8.70 -23.65
N ALA A 23 6.56 10.01 -23.40
CA ALA A 23 6.91 11.05 -24.34
C ALA A 23 8.42 11.03 -24.69
N LYS A 24 8.74 11.38 -25.94
CA LYS A 24 10.11 11.68 -26.39
C LYS A 24 10.40 13.16 -26.21
N ASP A 25 11.68 13.56 -26.37
CA ASP A 25 12.06 14.97 -26.34
C ASP A 25 11.37 15.73 -27.48
N GLY A 26 10.67 16.81 -27.13
CA GLY A 26 9.88 17.61 -28.06
C GLY A 26 8.43 17.17 -28.28
N ASP A 27 8.03 16.01 -27.76
CA ASP A 27 6.65 15.50 -27.91
C ASP A 27 5.62 16.41 -27.23
N GLU A 28 4.38 16.33 -27.71
CA GLU A 28 3.23 17.01 -27.14
C GLU A 28 2.42 16.05 -26.27
N ILE A 29 2.14 16.48 -25.04
CA ILE A 29 1.26 15.80 -24.08
C ILE A 29 -0.03 16.61 -24.02
N THR A 30 -1.15 16.01 -24.40
CA THR A 30 -2.46 16.65 -24.32
C THR A 30 -3.15 16.27 -23.00
N VAL A 31 -3.43 17.24 -22.13
CA VAL A 31 -4.21 17.04 -20.92
C VAL A 31 -5.69 17.19 -21.26
N VAL A 32 -6.46 16.12 -21.07
CA VAL A 32 -7.88 16.05 -21.48
C VAL A 32 -8.85 16.14 -20.30
N LYS A 33 -8.37 15.92 -19.06
CA LYS A 33 -9.19 15.95 -17.85
C LYS A 33 -8.45 16.59 -16.66
N ASN A 34 -9.15 17.43 -15.90
CA ASN A 34 -8.63 18.16 -14.72
C ASN A 34 -9.52 17.96 -13.47
N ALA A 35 -10.14 16.82 -13.27
CA ALA A 35 -10.96 16.60 -12.09
C ALA A 35 -10.07 16.24 -10.88
N ASN A 36 -9.63 17.23 -10.09
CA ASN A 36 -8.86 17.08 -8.83
C ASN A 36 -7.63 16.15 -8.94
N LEU A 37 -6.97 16.13 -10.10
CA LEU A 37 -5.84 15.25 -10.37
C LEU A 37 -4.52 15.98 -10.14
N ASP A 38 -3.55 15.23 -9.64
CA ASP A 38 -2.17 15.72 -9.54
C ASP A 38 -1.57 15.89 -10.95
N LEU A 39 -1.45 17.14 -11.41
CA LEU A 39 -0.82 17.51 -12.67
C LEU A 39 0.69 17.74 -12.48
N THR A 40 1.32 16.91 -11.66
CA THR A 40 2.77 16.93 -11.45
C THR A 40 3.45 15.91 -12.37
N PHE A 41 4.55 16.32 -12.98
CA PHE A 41 5.47 15.39 -13.65
C PHE A 41 6.91 15.84 -13.60
N ASN A 42 7.82 14.86 -13.62
CA ASN A 42 9.25 15.08 -13.67
C ASN A 42 9.83 14.33 -14.88
N THR A 43 10.66 15.02 -15.66
CA THR A 43 11.34 14.41 -16.79
C THR A 43 12.62 15.16 -17.11
N THR A 44 13.57 14.48 -17.75
CA THR A 44 14.80 15.05 -18.32
C THR A 44 14.66 15.39 -19.80
N LYS A 45 13.43 15.44 -20.30
CA LYS A 45 13.09 15.76 -21.67
C LYS A 45 12.36 17.10 -21.70
N SER A 46 12.46 17.84 -22.78
CA SER A 46 11.58 18.97 -23.03
C SER A 46 10.30 18.48 -23.68
N VAL A 47 9.15 18.89 -23.18
CA VAL A 47 7.84 18.50 -23.71
C VAL A 47 6.93 19.69 -23.85
N LYS A 48 5.96 19.61 -24.75
CA LYS A 48 4.87 20.58 -24.85
C LYS A 48 3.66 20.02 -24.10
N VAL A 49 2.96 20.85 -23.34
CA VAL A 49 1.72 20.46 -22.67
C VAL A 49 0.58 21.30 -23.22
N THR A 50 -0.39 20.65 -23.85
CA THR A 50 -1.60 21.25 -24.39
C THR A 50 -2.78 20.97 -23.45
N ASN A 51 -3.46 22.04 -23.02
CA ASN A 51 -4.59 21.96 -22.13
C ASN A 51 -5.91 21.89 -22.91
N LYS A 52 -6.60 20.75 -22.85
CA LYS A 52 -7.96 20.53 -23.42
C LYS A 52 -9.04 20.33 -22.33
N THR A 53 -8.76 20.68 -21.08
CA THR A 53 -9.67 20.37 -19.94
C THR A 53 -10.87 21.33 -19.82
N GLY A 54 -10.94 22.36 -20.59
CA GLY A 54 -12.03 23.35 -20.48
C GLY A 54 -11.71 24.55 -19.59
N ASP A 55 -10.82 24.42 -18.60
CA ASP A 55 -10.39 25.45 -17.65
C ASP A 55 -8.86 25.66 -17.67
N LYS A 56 -8.38 26.73 -17.03
CA LYS A 56 -6.95 26.92 -16.78
C LYS A 56 -6.45 25.81 -15.85
N ILE A 57 -5.32 25.20 -16.15
CA ILE A 57 -4.64 24.22 -15.29
C ILE A 57 -3.29 24.75 -14.80
N THR A 58 -2.86 24.32 -13.63
CA THR A 58 -1.50 24.54 -13.13
C THR A 58 -0.76 23.22 -13.18
N VAL A 59 0.30 23.18 -13.96
CA VAL A 59 1.17 21.99 -14.13
C VAL A 59 2.44 22.18 -13.33
N LYS A 60 2.82 21.21 -12.51
CA LYS A 60 4.07 21.22 -11.76
C LYS A 60 5.12 20.37 -12.49
N PHE A 61 6.07 21.04 -13.11
CA PHE A 61 7.16 20.44 -13.88
C PHE A 61 8.46 20.53 -13.13
N ASN A 62 9.10 19.41 -12.84
CA ASN A 62 10.38 19.36 -12.13
C ASN A 62 10.40 20.25 -10.87
N GLY A 63 9.32 20.27 -10.13
CA GLY A 63 9.15 21.06 -8.91
C GLY A 63 8.67 22.51 -9.10
N THR A 64 8.59 23.04 -10.34
CA THR A 64 8.17 24.40 -10.65
C THR A 64 6.74 24.42 -11.22
N ASN A 65 5.88 25.25 -10.66
CA ASN A 65 4.52 25.44 -11.16
C ASN A 65 4.50 26.35 -12.39
N LYS A 66 3.72 25.95 -13.40
CA LYS A 66 3.44 26.76 -14.58
C LYS A 66 1.97 26.62 -14.97
N ASP A 67 1.32 27.75 -15.18
CA ASP A 67 -0.07 27.81 -15.63
C ASP A 67 -0.16 27.58 -17.14
N VAL A 68 -1.13 26.75 -17.56
CA VAL A 68 -1.48 26.53 -18.96
C VAL A 68 -2.94 26.94 -19.15
N ALA A 69 -3.16 28.01 -19.91
CA ALA A 69 -4.51 28.53 -20.17
C ALA A 69 -5.35 27.50 -20.95
N LYS A 70 -6.67 27.65 -20.88
CA LYS A 70 -7.61 26.84 -21.67
C LYS A 70 -7.25 26.88 -23.16
N ASN A 71 -7.18 25.71 -23.79
CA ASN A 71 -6.82 25.52 -25.20
C ASN A 71 -5.43 26.07 -25.60
N ALA A 72 -4.57 26.35 -24.61
CA ALA A 72 -3.19 26.77 -24.87
C ALA A 72 -2.22 25.58 -24.82
N THR A 73 -1.09 25.78 -25.46
CA THR A 73 0.07 24.88 -25.39
C THR A 73 1.25 25.64 -24.79
N GLU A 74 1.85 25.07 -23.76
CA GLU A 74 3.04 25.61 -23.11
C GLU A 74 4.22 24.65 -23.25
N THR A 75 5.41 25.18 -23.48
CA THR A 75 6.64 24.39 -23.54
C THR A 75 7.25 24.30 -22.15
N PHE A 76 7.55 23.09 -21.74
CA PHE A 76 8.27 22.76 -20.50
C PHE A 76 9.65 22.27 -20.88
N SER A 77 10.62 23.19 -20.88
CA SER A 77 11.98 22.92 -21.34
C SER A 77 12.85 22.38 -20.22
N TYR A 78 13.41 21.19 -20.43
CA TYR A 78 14.47 20.69 -19.57
C TYR A 78 15.81 21.28 -20.03
N THR A 79 16.41 22.07 -19.17
CA THR A 79 17.78 22.55 -19.37
C THR A 79 18.73 21.61 -18.62
N LYS A 80 19.45 20.78 -19.37
CA LYS A 80 20.53 19.98 -18.79
C LYS A 80 21.51 20.92 -18.11
N PRO A 81 21.89 20.73 -16.85
CA PRO A 81 22.93 21.56 -16.23
C PRO A 81 24.20 21.49 -17.07
N SER A 82 24.60 22.62 -17.63
CA SER A 82 25.81 22.72 -18.46
C SER A 82 27.04 22.74 -17.56
N ASN A 83 27.90 21.72 -17.71
CA ASN A 83 29.27 21.79 -17.22
C ASN A 83 30.07 22.65 -18.18
N ASN A 84 30.06 23.97 -17.98
CA ASN A 84 31.02 24.85 -18.66
C ASN A 84 31.70 25.76 -17.63
N GLY A 85 32.94 25.43 -17.33
CA GLY A 85 33.83 26.35 -16.66
C GLY A 85 34.16 27.56 -17.58
N GLY A 86 33.82 28.75 -17.13
CA GLY A 86 34.13 30.01 -17.78
C GLY A 86 34.06 31.11 -16.73
N SER A 87 35.23 31.58 -16.34
CA SER A 87 35.50 32.67 -15.39
C SER A 87 34.88 33.99 -15.83
N SER A 88 34.19 34.68 -14.93
CA SER A 88 34.36 36.13 -14.76
C SER A 88 33.71 36.61 -13.45
N GLY A 89 34.45 37.45 -12.75
CA GLY A 89 34.35 37.77 -11.35
C GLY A 89 33.09 38.54 -10.92
N GLY A 90 32.72 38.24 -9.73
CA GLY A 90 31.79 38.98 -8.89
C GLY A 90 31.89 38.43 -7.49
N SER A 91 32.49 39.20 -6.58
CA SER A 91 32.73 38.85 -5.18
C SER A 91 31.43 38.58 -4.44
N SER A 92 31.14 37.32 -4.13
CA SER A 92 30.25 36.94 -3.03
C SER A 92 30.90 35.77 -2.31
N SER A 93 30.88 35.77 -0.99
CA SER A 93 31.48 34.77 -0.09
C SER A 93 31.14 33.36 -0.55
N GLY A 94 32.11 32.64 -1.11
CA GLY A 94 31.94 31.35 -1.73
C GLY A 94 31.57 30.29 -0.69
N GLN A 95 30.29 30.00 -0.56
CA GLN A 95 29.81 28.89 0.19
C GLN A 95 30.02 27.59 -0.62
N THR A 96 30.78 26.66 -0.07
CA THR A 96 31.16 25.43 -0.76
C THR A 96 29.95 24.45 -0.75
N THR A 97 29.42 24.17 -1.94
CA THR A 97 28.37 23.16 -2.12
C THR A 97 28.93 21.81 -2.56
N TYR A 98 28.29 20.74 -2.14
CA TYR A 98 28.67 19.37 -2.45
C TYR A 98 27.56 18.67 -3.21
N LYS A 99 27.92 17.83 -4.18
CA LYS A 99 27.00 17.15 -5.07
C LYS A 99 26.36 15.95 -4.37
N VAL A 100 25.05 15.75 -4.57
CA VAL A 100 24.33 14.51 -4.25
C VAL A 100 24.05 13.76 -5.56
N THR A 101 24.53 12.53 -5.65
CA THR A 101 24.35 11.66 -6.81
C THR A 101 23.44 10.50 -6.44
N THR A 102 22.49 10.15 -7.31
CA THR A 102 21.68 8.95 -7.22
C THR A 102 22.08 8.00 -8.34
N SER A 103 22.18 6.71 -8.04
CA SER A 103 22.45 5.68 -9.06
C SER A 103 21.16 5.27 -9.76
N ALA A 104 21.23 4.92 -11.05
CA ALA A 104 20.12 4.28 -11.74
C ALA A 104 19.79 2.96 -11.02
N VAL A 105 18.50 2.68 -10.87
CA VAL A 105 18.01 1.51 -10.13
C VAL A 105 16.91 0.80 -10.93
N ASN A 106 16.88 -0.54 -10.86
CA ASN A 106 15.83 -1.35 -11.45
C ASN A 106 14.62 -1.41 -10.50
N ASN A 107 13.42 -1.57 -11.07
CA ASN A 107 12.17 -1.77 -10.35
C ASN A 107 11.73 -0.59 -9.48
N GLY A 108 12.06 0.62 -9.92
CA GLY A 108 11.66 1.85 -9.27
C GLY A 108 12.58 3.02 -9.59
N GLY A 109 12.37 4.13 -8.90
CA GLY A 109 13.16 5.35 -9.02
C GLY A 109 13.64 5.86 -7.67
N VAL A 110 14.66 6.71 -7.69
CA VAL A 110 15.16 7.46 -6.54
C VAL A 110 15.47 8.89 -6.95
N ASN A 111 15.04 9.84 -6.14
CA ASN A 111 15.39 11.25 -6.29
C ASN A 111 15.95 11.78 -4.97
N ALA A 112 16.95 12.65 -5.05
CA ALA A 112 17.49 13.36 -3.90
C ALA A 112 17.48 14.88 -4.18
N SER A 113 16.90 15.64 -3.28
CA SER A 113 16.73 17.08 -3.42
C SER A 113 17.13 17.82 -2.12
N PRO A 114 17.90 18.92 -2.26
CA PRO A 114 18.58 19.42 -3.46
C PRO A 114 19.73 18.51 -3.93
N SER A 115 20.05 18.54 -5.23
CA SER A 115 21.13 17.76 -5.83
C SER A 115 22.53 18.33 -5.59
N ASN A 116 22.62 19.57 -5.07
CA ASN A 116 23.81 20.22 -4.57
C ASN A 116 23.44 20.99 -3.33
N ALA A 117 24.24 20.88 -2.28
CA ALA A 117 23.95 21.51 -1.00
C ALA A 117 25.22 21.80 -0.21
N GLU A 118 25.12 22.75 0.68
CA GLU A 118 26.16 23.06 1.64
C GLU A 118 26.22 22.04 2.76
N LYS A 119 27.37 21.95 3.42
CA LYS A 119 27.50 21.19 4.66
C LYS A 119 26.42 21.60 5.67
N GLY A 120 25.73 20.64 6.26
CA GLY A 120 24.68 20.86 7.25
C GLY A 120 23.27 21.01 6.67
N ALA A 121 23.13 21.19 5.35
CA ALA A 121 21.81 21.25 4.71
C ALA A 121 21.06 19.94 4.77
N ALA A 122 19.75 20.01 4.90
CA ALA A 122 18.89 18.82 4.86
C ALA A 122 18.64 18.39 3.42
N ILE A 123 18.88 17.13 3.12
CA ILE A 123 18.60 16.50 1.84
C ILE A 123 17.44 15.54 2.01
N THR A 124 16.46 15.63 1.13
CA THR A 124 15.32 14.70 1.07
C THR A 124 15.53 13.67 -0.03
N ILE A 125 15.45 12.39 0.32
CA ILE A 125 15.43 11.26 -0.62
C ILE A 125 13.99 10.84 -0.79
N THR A 126 13.51 10.81 -2.03
CA THR A 126 12.19 10.29 -2.40
C THR A 126 12.37 9.02 -3.21
N LEU A 127 11.73 7.94 -2.76
CA LEU A 127 11.73 6.63 -3.40
C LEU A 127 10.44 6.45 -4.18
N SER A 128 10.54 5.86 -5.35
CA SER A 128 9.39 5.56 -6.22
C SER A 128 9.47 4.10 -6.67
N PRO A 129 9.15 3.13 -5.80
CA PRO A 129 9.13 1.72 -6.19
C PRO A 129 8.07 1.48 -7.26
N ASP A 130 8.38 0.63 -8.24
CA ASP A 130 7.39 0.17 -9.22
C ASP A 130 6.29 -0.65 -8.55
N LYS A 131 5.14 -0.75 -9.23
CA LYS A 131 4.00 -1.53 -8.71
C LYS A 131 4.43 -2.98 -8.40
N GLY A 132 4.21 -3.41 -7.15
CA GLY A 132 4.59 -4.74 -6.67
C GLY A 132 6.04 -4.82 -6.17
N TYR A 133 6.75 -3.70 -6.04
CA TYR A 133 8.08 -3.65 -5.45
C TYR A 133 8.09 -2.81 -4.17
N LYS A 134 9.04 -3.10 -3.29
CA LYS A 134 9.31 -2.34 -2.05
C LYS A 134 10.80 -2.09 -1.90
N LEU A 135 11.14 -1.12 -1.06
CA LEU A 135 12.52 -0.86 -0.71
C LEU A 135 13.15 -2.11 -0.06
N ASP A 136 14.25 -2.57 -0.62
CA ASP A 136 15.12 -3.60 -0.04
C ASP A 136 16.23 -2.92 0.77
N LYS A 137 17.01 -2.05 0.12
CA LYS A 137 18.14 -1.39 0.75
C LYS A 137 18.27 0.07 0.29
N LEU A 138 18.52 0.95 1.26
CA LEU A 138 18.94 2.34 1.05
C LEU A 138 20.33 2.52 1.67
N THR A 139 21.27 3.01 0.89
CA THR A 139 22.61 3.37 1.35
C THR A 139 22.92 4.80 0.96
N VAL A 140 23.48 5.56 1.89
CA VAL A 140 24.00 6.91 1.62
C VAL A 140 25.45 6.91 2.07
N THR A 141 26.36 7.19 1.14
CA THR A 141 27.80 7.20 1.40
C THR A 141 28.42 8.54 1.00
N ASP A 142 29.35 9.01 1.79
CA ASP A 142 30.14 10.19 1.46
C ASP A 142 31.28 9.89 0.46
N GLY A 143 31.99 10.92 0.04
CA GLY A 143 33.09 10.79 -0.94
C GLY A 143 34.25 9.91 -0.49
N SER A 144 34.34 9.56 0.80
CA SER A 144 35.31 8.60 1.35
C SER A 144 34.76 7.18 1.46
N GLY A 145 33.48 6.94 1.08
CA GLY A 145 32.79 5.67 1.23
C GLY A 145 32.20 5.44 2.61
N LYS A 146 32.26 6.40 3.51
CA LYS A 146 31.68 6.29 4.85
C LYS A 146 30.16 6.46 4.79
N THR A 147 29.43 5.64 5.54
CA THR A 147 27.97 5.72 5.63
C THR A 147 27.51 7.01 6.28
N VAL A 148 26.55 7.70 5.64
CA VAL A 148 25.84 8.86 6.15
C VAL A 148 24.50 8.38 6.72
N SER A 149 24.22 8.72 7.96
CA SER A 149 22.97 8.32 8.65
C SER A 149 21.76 9.00 8.03
N THR A 150 20.70 8.23 7.81
CA THR A 150 19.40 8.69 7.29
C THR A 150 18.32 8.62 8.36
N VAL A 151 17.34 9.51 8.27
CA VAL A 151 16.12 9.52 9.09
C VAL A 151 14.93 9.16 8.21
N LYS A 152 14.24 8.08 8.53
CA LYS A 152 13.00 7.68 7.84
C LYS A 152 11.86 8.63 8.24
N LYS A 153 11.16 9.20 7.25
CA LYS A 153 9.96 10.02 7.42
C LYS A 153 8.69 9.26 7.02
N SER A 154 8.78 8.41 6.00
CA SER A 154 7.74 7.47 5.55
C SER A 154 8.41 6.28 4.87
N ASP A 155 7.62 5.34 4.32
CA ASP A 155 8.17 4.20 3.57
C ASP A 155 8.89 4.62 2.28
N THR A 156 8.56 5.80 1.76
CA THR A 156 9.14 6.33 0.51
C THR A 156 9.95 7.61 0.70
N VAL A 157 10.04 8.16 1.92
CA VAL A 157 10.74 9.43 2.17
C VAL A 157 11.75 9.28 3.30
N TYR A 158 12.99 9.65 3.01
CA TYR A 158 14.10 9.68 3.96
C TYR A 158 14.80 11.03 3.90
N THR A 159 15.46 11.42 4.98
CA THR A 159 16.28 12.65 5.01
C THR A 159 17.65 12.34 5.58
N PHE A 160 18.66 13.12 5.17
CA PHE A 160 19.99 13.14 5.79
C PHE A 160 20.55 14.54 5.82
N THR A 161 21.57 14.76 6.65
CA THR A 161 22.30 16.03 6.73
C THR A 161 23.53 15.95 5.84
N MET A 162 23.71 16.93 4.95
CA MET A 162 24.82 16.97 4.00
C MET A 162 26.18 17.07 4.70
N PRO A 163 27.10 16.11 4.48
CA PRO A 163 28.48 16.20 4.98
C PRO A 163 29.30 17.22 4.18
N ALA A 164 30.55 17.45 4.61
CA ALA A 164 31.50 18.30 3.87
C ALA A 164 32.16 17.54 2.69
N SER A 165 31.40 16.77 1.96
CA SER A 165 31.87 16.01 0.78
C SER A 165 30.68 15.65 -0.13
N ALA A 166 30.96 15.27 -1.37
CA ALA A 166 29.95 14.71 -2.25
C ALA A 166 29.33 13.43 -1.64
N VAL A 167 28.08 13.16 -1.97
CA VAL A 167 27.33 12.01 -1.45
C VAL A 167 26.76 11.19 -2.60
N ASN A 168 26.80 9.87 -2.43
CA ASN A 168 26.14 8.92 -3.32
C ASN A 168 25.00 8.21 -2.58
N VAL A 169 23.82 8.20 -3.20
CA VAL A 169 22.61 7.52 -2.73
C VAL A 169 22.39 6.28 -3.58
N GLY A 170 22.54 5.11 -2.98
CA GLY A 170 22.27 3.81 -3.60
C GLY A 170 20.97 3.22 -3.06
N VAL A 171 20.15 2.67 -3.95
CA VAL A 171 18.87 2.06 -3.61
C VAL A 171 18.74 0.72 -4.33
N SER A 172 18.14 -0.27 -3.69
CA SER A 172 17.66 -1.49 -4.34
C SER A 172 16.20 -1.74 -3.96
N TYR A 173 15.45 -2.28 -4.92
CA TYR A 173 14.06 -2.70 -4.73
C TYR A 173 13.94 -4.20 -4.93
N VAL A 174 13.06 -4.82 -4.14
CA VAL A 174 12.69 -6.23 -4.23
C VAL A 174 11.18 -6.32 -4.40
N LYS A 175 10.70 -7.37 -5.07
CA LYS A 175 9.26 -7.59 -5.17
C LYS A 175 8.64 -7.60 -3.77
N ALA A 176 7.52 -6.90 -3.61
CA ALA A 176 6.87 -6.70 -2.32
C ALA A 176 6.48 -8.02 -1.64
N ASP A 177 6.29 -9.08 -2.41
CA ASP A 177 5.87 -10.40 -1.96
C ASP A 177 6.99 -11.47 -1.98
N GLU A 178 8.24 -11.10 -2.30
CA GLU A 178 9.38 -12.04 -2.33
C GLU A 178 10.25 -11.96 -1.08
N THR A 179 9.67 -12.10 0.10
CA THR A 179 10.37 -12.79 1.19
C THR A 179 10.16 -14.27 0.91
N PRO A 180 11.20 -15.08 0.63
CA PRO A 180 10.99 -16.51 0.47
C PRO A 180 10.36 -17.04 1.75
N SER A 181 9.09 -17.41 1.65
CA SER A 181 8.36 -18.00 2.76
C SER A 181 9.07 -19.29 3.15
N LYS A 182 9.43 -19.41 4.41
CA LYS A 182 9.98 -20.62 5.00
C LYS A 182 8.87 -21.49 5.58
N THR A 183 7.73 -21.60 4.85
CA THR A 183 6.64 -22.39 5.40
C THR A 183 7.08 -23.83 5.66
N LYS A 184 6.72 -24.33 6.82
CA LYS A 184 6.93 -25.74 7.18
C LYS A 184 5.86 -26.66 6.56
N PHE A 185 4.97 -26.13 5.72
CA PHE A 185 3.83 -26.86 5.16
C PHE A 185 4.11 -27.26 3.72
N ASN A 186 3.93 -28.56 3.43
CA ASN A 186 4.19 -29.13 2.11
C ASN A 186 3.21 -28.67 1.04
N ASP A 187 2.04 -28.15 1.44
CA ASP A 187 0.98 -27.66 0.58
C ASP A 187 0.97 -26.12 0.44
N VAL A 188 2.07 -25.47 0.84
CA VAL A 188 2.31 -24.03 0.69
C VAL A 188 3.66 -23.83 0.03
N SER A 189 3.64 -23.39 -1.23
CA SER A 189 4.86 -23.04 -1.96
C SER A 189 5.32 -21.63 -1.55
N ALA A 190 6.63 -21.40 -1.55
CA ALA A 190 7.21 -20.08 -1.31
C ALA A 190 6.69 -18.99 -2.28
N ASN A 191 6.27 -19.40 -3.48
CA ASN A 191 5.74 -18.50 -4.51
C ASN A 191 4.20 -18.32 -4.45
N ASP A 192 3.52 -18.97 -3.52
CA ASP A 192 2.09 -18.77 -3.35
C ASP A 192 1.82 -17.36 -2.81
N TRP A 193 0.80 -16.69 -3.35
CA TRP A 193 0.44 -15.32 -2.97
C TRP A 193 0.11 -15.17 -1.47
N PHE A 194 -0.18 -16.27 -0.81
CA PHE A 194 -0.53 -16.34 0.62
C PHE A 194 0.62 -16.86 1.50
N ALA A 195 1.77 -17.21 0.92
CA ALA A 195 2.83 -17.89 1.67
C ALA A 195 3.33 -17.09 2.88
N SER A 196 3.62 -15.79 2.68
CA SER A 196 4.04 -14.90 3.77
C SER A 196 2.96 -14.72 4.85
N ALA A 197 1.69 -14.71 4.44
CA ALA A 197 0.58 -14.62 5.38
C ALA A 197 0.44 -15.91 6.21
N VAL A 198 0.66 -17.08 5.60
CA VAL A 198 0.69 -18.36 6.33
C VAL A 198 1.82 -18.37 7.35
N ASP A 199 3.04 -17.95 6.97
CA ASP A 199 4.16 -17.85 7.91
C ASP A 199 3.86 -16.88 9.06
N TYR A 200 3.27 -15.71 8.74
CA TYR A 200 2.91 -14.72 9.74
C TYR A 200 1.91 -15.28 10.77
N VAL A 201 0.78 -15.83 10.32
CA VAL A 201 -0.26 -16.30 11.24
C VAL A 201 0.15 -17.54 12.03
N THR A 202 0.99 -18.40 11.45
CA THR A 202 1.50 -19.59 12.15
C THR A 202 2.65 -19.26 13.08
N GLY A 203 3.55 -18.36 12.68
CA GLY A 203 4.63 -17.85 13.52
C GLY A 203 4.12 -17.12 14.77
N LYS A 204 2.96 -16.47 14.66
CA LYS A 204 2.29 -15.81 15.81
C LYS A 204 1.32 -16.71 16.56
N GLY A 205 1.23 -18.00 16.23
CA GLY A 205 0.32 -18.94 16.89
C GLY A 205 -1.17 -18.66 16.69
N MET A 206 -1.53 -17.79 15.73
CA MET A 206 -2.91 -17.42 15.42
C MET A 206 -3.63 -18.59 14.75
N MET A 207 -2.98 -19.18 13.75
CA MET A 207 -3.48 -20.35 13.03
C MET A 207 -2.46 -21.48 13.10
N ASN A 208 -2.95 -22.71 13.12
CA ASN A 208 -2.13 -23.93 13.04
C ASN A 208 -2.38 -24.66 11.72
N GLY A 209 -1.51 -25.62 11.40
CA GLY A 209 -1.81 -26.61 10.36
C GLY A 209 -3.06 -27.43 10.69
N THR A 210 -3.62 -28.06 9.68
CA THR A 210 -4.76 -28.98 9.81
C THR A 210 -4.30 -30.41 10.07
N ALA A 211 -3.06 -30.71 9.71
CA ALA A 211 -2.33 -31.94 9.99
C ALA A 211 -0.83 -31.65 10.01
N ASP A 212 -0.01 -32.67 10.29
CA ASP A 212 1.43 -32.58 10.23
C ASP A 212 1.89 -32.08 8.84
N ASN A 213 2.65 -30.98 8.83
CA ASN A 213 3.15 -30.35 7.63
C ASN A 213 2.08 -29.96 6.56
N THR A 214 0.83 -29.80 6.97
CA THR A 214 -0.29 -29.43 6.06
C THR A 214 -1.05 -28.22 6.60
N PHE A 215 -1.16 -27.14 5.83
CA PHE A 215 -1.92 -25.93 6.17
C PHE A 215 -3.35 -25.96 5.63
N SER A 216 -3.59 -26.66 4.52
CA SER A 216 -4.85 -26.70 3.78
C SER A 216 -5.33 -25.30 3.32
N PRO A 217 -4.52 -24.57 2.51
CA PRO A 217 -4.80 -23.17 2.16
C PRO A 217 -6.13 -22.97 1.42
N LYS A 218 -6.57 -23.96 0.65
CA LYS A 218 -7.81 -23.92 -0.13
C LYS A 218 -9.07 -24.35 0.65
N ALA A 219 -8.90 -24.91 1.85
CA ALA A 219 -10.03 -25.32 2.68
C ALA A 219 -10.79 -24.09 3.20
N ASN A 220 -12.12 -24.21 3.29
CA ASN A 220 -12.96 -23.15 3.86
C ASN A 220 -12.74 -23.04 5.38
N THR A 221 -12.85 -21.81 5.88
CA THR A 221 -12.77 -21.52 7.31
C THR A 221 -14.18 -21.46 7.89
N THR A 222 -14.37 -21.97 9.10
CA THR A 222 -15.65 -21.91 9.80
C THR A 222 -15.72 -20.72 10.77
N ARG A 223 -16.92 -20.34 11.18
CA ARG A 223 -17.15 -19.27 12.15
C ARG A 223 -16.43 -19.55 13.49
N GLY A 224 -16.49 -20.81 13.96
CA GLY A 224 -15.78 -21.24 15.16
C GLY A 224 -14.26 -21.10 15.05
N MET A 225 -13.69 -21.39 13.88
CA MET A 225 -12.26 -21.20 13.65
C MET A 225 -11.87 -19.71 13.72
N VAL A 226 -12.65 -18.82 13.11
CA VAL A 226 -12.34 -17.38 13.10
C VAL A 226 -12.32 -16.81 14.52
N VAL A 227 -13.36 -17.07 15.32
CA VAL A 227 -13.40 -16.57 16.69
C VAL A 227 -12.29 -17.17 17.56
N THR A 228 -11.89 -18.42 17.30
CA THR A 228 -10.75 -19.05 18.00
C THR A 228 -9.43 -18.35 17.72
N VAL A 229 -9.22 -17.87 16.49
CA VAL A 229 -8.04 -17.08 16.13
C VAL A 229 -8.02 -15.76 16.92
N LEU A 230 -9.12 -15.02 16.94
CA LEU A 230 -9.20 -13.75 17.67
C LEU A 230 -9.04 -13.96 19.18
N TYR A 231 -9.61 -15.03 19.73
CA TYR A 231 -9.47 -15.41 21.13
C TYR A 231 -8.01 -15.69 21.52
N ARG A 232 -7.25 -16.36 20.62
CA ARG A 232 -5.81 -16.57 20.81
C ARG A 232 -5.03 -15.27 20.76
N LEU A 233 -5.39 -14.33 19.88
CA LEU A 233 -4.76 -13.00 19.82
C LEU A 233 -4.91 -12.23 21.15
N GLU A 234 -6.01 -12.44 21.87
CA GLU A 234 -6.26 -11.86 23.19
C GLU A 234 -5.69 -12.71 24.34
N ASN A 235 -4.81 -13.66 24.06
CA ASN A 235 -4.22 -14.57 25.06
C ASN A 235 -5.27 -15.38 25.84
N GLN A 236 -6.39 -15.71 25.20
CA GLN A 236 -7.43 -16.58 25.72
C GLN A 236 -7.98 -16.14 27.11
N PRO A 237 -8.56 -14.93 27.21
CA PRO A 237 -9.04 -14.41 28.48
C PRO A 237 -10.13 -15.30 29.08
N SER A 238 -10.25 -15.29 30.40
CA SER A 238 -11.31 -15.98 31.10
C SER A 238 -12.71 -15.50 30.64
N THR A 239 -13.63 -16.41 30.45
CA THR A 239 -14.99 -16.11 29.99
C THR A 239 -16.01 -17.05 30.62
N SER A 240 -17.25 -16.58 30.77
CA SER A 240 -18.37 -17.42 31.13
C SER A 240 -18.79 -18.30 29.95
N ALA A 241 -19.45 -19.41 30.21
CA ALA A 241 -19.95 -20.29 29.14
C ALA A 241 -20.92 -19.55 28.19
N ALA A 242 -20.85 -19.88 26.89
CA ALA A 242 -21.80 -19.36 25.92
C ALA A 242 -23.19 -20.02 26.04
N SER A 243 -24.23 -19.23 25.79
CA SER A 243 -25.63 -19.70 25.85
C SER A 243 -26.15 -20.23 24.50
N PHE A 244 -25.30 -20.74 23.63
CA PHE A 244 -25.71 -21.27 22.32
C PHE A 244 -25.93 -22.77 22.37
N THR A 245 -27.08 -23.21 21.87
CA THR A 245 -27.51 -24.65 21.93
C THR A 245 -26.68 -25.54 21.01
N ASP A 246 -26.00 -24.97 20.00
CA ASP A 246 -25.16 -25.67 19.04
C ASP A 246 -23.65 -25.53 19.35
N VAL A 247 -23.30 -25.02 20.52
CA VAL A 247 -21.91 -24.88 21.01
C VAL A 247 -21.75 -25.82 22.22
N ALA A 248 -21.21 -27.00 21.99
CA ALA A 248 -20.90 -27.93 23.06
C ALA A 248 -19.81 -27.36 23.99
N SER A 249 -19.99 -27.49 25.30
CA SER A 249 -19.07 -26.93 26.31
C SER A 249 -17.62 -27.43 26.20
N GLY A 250 -17.42 -28.65 25.69
CA GLY A 250 -16.11 -29.26 25.45
C GLY A 250 -15.53 -28.98 24.07
N ALA A 251 -16.22 -28.22 23.21
CA ALA A 251 -15.70 -27.89 21.88
C ALA A 251 -14.51 -26.93 21.98
N TYR A 252 -13.48 -27.11 21.13
CA TYR A 252 -12.27 -26.28 21.13
C TYR A 252 -12.55 -24.77 20.96
N TYR A 253 -13.66 -24.42 20.34
CA TYR A 253 -14.11 -23.05 20.10
C TYR A 253 -15.09 -22.53 21.18
N ALA A 254 -15.50 -23.33 22.16
CA ALA A 254 -16.55 -22.93 23.09
C ALA A 254 -16.23 -21.63 23.84
N ASN A 255 -15.07 -21.56 24.48
CA ASN A 255 -14.62 -20.36 25.18
C ASN A 255 -14.43 -19.16 24.23
N ALA A 256 -13.93 -19.39 23.02
CA ALA A 256 -13.75 -18.35 22.01
C ALA A 256 -15.10 -17.76 21.57
N VAL A 257 -16.11 -18.61 21.35
CA VAL A 257 -17.48 -18.17 21.02
C VAL A 257 -18.10 -17.38 22.17
N ALA A 258 -17.96 -17.87 23.41
CA ALA A 258 -18.44 -17.19 24.58
C ALA A 258 -17.82 -15.80 24.75
N TRP A 259 -16.50 -15.71 24.69
CA TRP A 259 -15.76 -14.45 24.76
C TRP A 259 -16.17 -13.48 23.65
N ALA A 260 -16.17 -13.92 22.39
CA ALA A 260 -16.47 -13.07 21.25
C ALA A 260 -17.91 -12.55 21.27
N ASN A 261 -18.85 -13.37 21.75
CA ASN A 261 -20.23 -12.95 21.94
C ASN A 261 -20.41 -11.96 23.09
N ALA A 262 -19.80 -12.21 24.25
CA ALA A 262 -19.84 -11.31 25.39
C ALA A 262 -19.27 -9.91 25.09
N ASN A 263 -18.32 -9.82 24.16
CA ASN A 263 -17.70 -8.58 23.75
C ASN A 263 -18.28 -7.97 22.45
N GLY A 264 -19.42 -8.48 21.97
CA GLY A 264 -20.11 -7.94 20.80
C GLY A 264 -19.40 -8.15 19.46
N ILE A 265 -18.33 -8.96 19.43
CA ILE A 265 -17.55 -9.25 18.21
C ILE A 265 -18.36 -10.14 17.25
N VAL A 266 -19.11 -11.08 17.81
CA VAL A 266 -20.02 -11.95 17.07
C VAL A 266 -21.38 -12.02 17.74
N SER A 267 -22.41 -12.32 16.92
CA SER A 267 -23.74 -12.68 17.38
C SER A 267 -24.16 -14.02 16.78
N GLY A 268 -25.15 -14.67 17.38
CA GLY A 268 -25.80 -15.84 16.79
C GLY A 268 -26.73 -15.47 15.64
N TYR A 269 -27.29 -16.50 15.00
CA TYR A 269 -28.28 -16.34 13.92
C TYR A 269 -29.71 -16.16 14.44
N GLY A 270 -29.89 -16.06 15.73
CA GLY A 270 -31.18 -16.18 16.41
C GLY A 270 -31.46 -17.61 16.85
N SER A 271 -32.61 -17.80 17.56
CA SER A 271 -33.05 -19.12 18.08
C SER A 271 -31.98 -19.85 18.91
N GLY A 272 -31.09 -19.11 19.57
CA GLY A 272 -30.03 -19.66 20.42
C GLY A 272 -28.94 -20.42 19.68
N LYS A 273 -28.73 -20.20 18.37
CA LYS A 273 -27.70 -20.85 17.55
C LYS A 273 -26.61 -19.88 17.14
N PHE A 274 -25.36 -20.35 17.15
CA PHE A 274 -24.18 -19.64 16.69
C PHE A 274 -23.72 -20.05 15.28
N GLY A 275 -23.87 -21.31 14.91
CA GLY A 275 -23.37 -21.89 13.67
C GLY A 275 -21.85 -22.07 13.66
N PRO A 276 -21.22 -22.73 14.65
CA PRO A 276 -19.75 -22.80 14.77
C PRO A 276 -19.09 -23.51 13.60
N ASN A 277 -19.77 -24.43 12.95
CA ASN A 277 -19.28 -25.22 11.82
C ASN A 277 -19.67 -24.63 10.45
N ASP A 278 -20.45 -23.55 10.43
CA ASP A 278 -20.82 -22.90 9.19
C ASP A 278 -19.61 -22.19 8.58
N LYS A 279 -19.49 -22.29 7.26
CA LYS A 279 -18.44 -21.60 6.51
C LYS A 279 -18.65 -20.08 6.63
N VAL A 280 -17.57 -19.35 6.90
CA VAL A 280 -17.63 -17.90 6.96
C VAL A 280 -17.48 -17.31 5.57
N THR A 281 -18.37 -16.40 5.19
CA THR A 281 -18.20 -15.64 3.95
C THR A 281 -17.21 -14.49 4.14
N ARG A 282 -16.70 -13.95 3.02
CA ARG A 282 -15.74 -12.83 3.07
C ARG A 282 -16.35 -11.58 3.72
N GLU A 283 -17.63 -11.28 3.46
CA GLU A 283 -18.32 -10.17 4.14
C GLU A 283 -18.54 -10.42 5.64
N GLN A 284 -18.82 -11.66 6.03
CA GLN A 284 -18.95 -12.03 7.44
C GLN A 284 -17.62 -11.91 8.18
N LEU A 285 -16.52 -12.35 7.53
CA LEU A 285 -15.18 -12.20 8.09
C LEU A 285 -14.81 -10.72 8.28
N ALA A 286 -15.07 -9.87 7.26
CA ALA A 286 -14.86 -8.45 7.38
C ALA A 286 -15.68 -7.83 8.53
N ALA A 287 -16.94 -8.23 8.69
CA ALA A 287 -17.81 -7.77 9.77
C ALA A 287 -17.30 -8.19 11.16
N ILE A 288 -16.76 -9.40 11.29
CA ILE A 288 -16.15 -9.89 12.54
C ILE A 288 -14.89 -9.08 12.87
N LEU A 289 -14.01 -8.87 11.90
CA LEU A 289 -12.77 -8.08 12.08
C LEU A 289 -13.07 -6.60 12.38
N TYR A 290 -14.09 -6.02 11.75
CA TYR A 290 -14.53 -4.65 12.01
C TYR A 290 -14.99 -4.48 13.47
N ARG A 291 -15.86 -5.38 13.95
CA ARG A 291 -16.30 -5.36 15.35
C ARG A 291 -15.17 -5.64 16.33
N TYR A 292 -14.22 -6.49 15.94
CA TYR A 292 -13.04 -6.73 16.75
C TYR A 292 -12.15 -5.47 16.82
N ALA A 293 -11.98 -4.72 15.73
CA ALA A 293 -11.29 -3.43 15.74
C ALA A 293 -11.99 -2.43 16.68
N GLN A 294 -13.32 -2.35 16.64
CA GLN A 294 -14.10 -1.52 17.56
C GLN A 294 -13.93 -1.96 19.03
N TYR A 295 -13.94 -3.26 19.30
CA TYR A 295 -13.65 -3.80 20.63
C TYR A 295 -12.27 -3.38 21.13
N LYS A 296 -11.26 -3.37 20.27
CA LYS A 296 -9.90 -2.90 20.55
C LYS A 296 -9.80 -1.38 20.63
N LYS A 297 -10.84 -0.64 20.30
CA LYS A 297 -10.84 0.83 20.16
C LYS A 297 -9.85 1.34 19.10
N TYR A 298 -9.61 0.54 18.07
CA TYR A 298 -8.83 0.97 16.92
C TYR A 298 -9.64 1.92 16.04
N ASP A 299 -8.95 2.79 15.31
CA ASP A 299 -9.60 3.72 14.39
C ASP A 299 -10.25 2.97 13.22
N VAL A 300 -11.54 3.18 13.03
CA VAL A 300 -12.32 2.59 11.94
C VAL A 300 -12.91 3.66 11.00
N SER A 301 -12.57 4.93 11.19
CA SER A 301 -13.13 6.08 10.45
C SER A 301 -12.78 6.04 8.95
N VAL A 302 -11.65 5.42 8.56
CA VAL A 302 -11.27 5.28 7.15
C VAL A 302 -12.36 4.67 6.27
N GLY A 303 -13.29 3.91 6.86
CA GLY A 303 -14.43 3.33 6.15
C GLY A 303 -15.41 4.37 5.62
N GLU A 304 -15.57 5.50 6.28
CA GLU A 304 -16.53 6.55 5.93
C GLU A 304 -16.22 7.18 4.57
N ASP A 305 -14.92 7.31 4.24
CA ASP A 305 -14.45 7.90 2.99
C ASP A 305 -14.11 6.85 1.91
N THR A 306 -14.28 5.55 2.21
CA THR A 306 -13.88 4.49 1.28
C THR A 306 -14.96 4.16 0.26
N ASN A 307 -14.68 4.42 -1.01
CA ASN A 307 -15.57 4.06 -2.11
C ASN A 307 -15.35 2.61 -2.56
N ILE A 308 -16.37 1.76 -2.34
CA ILE A 308 -16.37 0.36 -2.77
C ILE A 308 -17.19 0.12 -4.05
N LEU A 309 -17.85 1.14 -4.59
CA LEU A 309 -18.71 1.02 -5.78
C LEU A 309 -17.93 0.78 -7.07
N SER A 310 -16.61 0.95 -7.04
CA SER A 310 -15.73 0.59 -8.15
C SER A 310 -15.60 -0.93 -8.38
N TYR A 311 -15.98 -1.75 -7.40
CA TYR A 311 -15.98 -3.20 -7.55
C TYR A 311 -17.24 -3.69 -8.26
N ASN A 312 -17.07 -4.62 -9.21
CA ASN A 312 -18.15 -5.10 -10.08
C ASN A 312 -19.29 -5.81 -9.34
N ASP A 313 -19.04 -6.28 -8.13
CA ASP A 313 -19.99 -7.02 -7.29
C ASP A 313 -20.37 -6.28 -5.99
N ALA A 314 -20.09 -4.99 -5.92
CA ALA A 314 -20.40 -4.17 -4.72
C ALA A 314 -21.88 -4.24 -4.32
N GLN A 315 -22.79 -4.32 -5.28
CA GLN A 315 -24.23 -4.40 -5.06
C GLN A 315 -24.67 -5.74 -4.41
N SER A 316 -23.81 -6.75 -4.41
CA SER A 316 -24.10 -8.04 -3.77
C SER A 316 -23.76 -8.07 -2.25
N ILE A 317 -23.13 -7.02 -1.74
CA ILE A 317 -22.81 -6.90 -0.31
C ILE A 317 -24.11 -6.76 0.49
N SER A 318 -24.23 -7.55 1.57
CA SER A 318 -25.35 -7.39 2.51
C SER A 318 -25.29 -6.04 3.22
N SER A 319 -26.45 -5.43 3.44
CA SER A 319 -26.54 -4.10 4.08
C SER A 319 -25.80 -4.02 5.42
N TYR A 320 -25.85 -5.07 6.24
CA TYR A 320 -25.13 -5.11 7.51
C TYR A 320 -23.60 -5.10 7.37
N ALA A 321 -23.09 -5.54 6.23
CA ALA A 321 -21.66 -5.71 6.00
C ALA A 321 -21.04 -4.50 5.26
N ILE A 322 -21.85 -3.59 4.72
CA ILE A 322 -21.36 -2.43 3.96
C ILE A 322 -20.32 -1.62 4.75
N PRO A 323 -20.59 -1.16 6.00
CA PRO A 323 -19.59 -0.39 6.74
C PRO A 323 -18.30 -1.17 7.02
N ALA A 324 -18.43 -2.47 7.28
CA ALA A 324 -17.28 -3.33 7.54
C ALA A 324 -16.43 -3.57 6.29
N ILE A 325 -17.06 -3.73 5.12
CA ILE A 325 -16.33 -3.89 3.85
C ILE A 325 -15.68 -2.56 3.44
N GLN A 326 -16.36 -1.42 3.60
CA GLN A 326 -15.77 -0.10 3.36
C GLN A 326 -14.51 0.09 4.22
N TRP A 327 -14.62 -0.11 5.53
CA TRP A 327 -13.50 -0.05 6.43
C TRP A 327 -12.39 -1.04 6.05
N ALA A 328 -12.73 -2.30 5.80
CA ALA A 328 -11.73 -3.32 5.50
C ALA A 328 -10.97 -3.06 4.18
N CYS A 329 -11.62 -2.45 3.19
CA CYS A 329 -10.98 -2.00 1.95
C CYS A 329 -10.10 -0.77 2.22
N GLY A 330 -10.60 0.24 2.94
CA GLY A 330 -9.86 1.46 3.27
C GLY A 330 -8.61 1.19 4.12
N ALA A 331 -8.72 0.29 5.09
CA ALA A 331 -7.61 -0.16 5.92
C ALA A 331 -6.67 -1.17 5.20
N GLY A 332 -6.96 -1.56 3.95
CA GLY A 332 -6.17 -2.53 3.21
C GLY A 332 -6.26 -3.97 3.75
N VAL A 333 -7.20 -4.27 4.62
CA VAL A 333 -7.44 -5.62 5.19
C VAL A 333 -8.04 -6.55 4.13
N VAL A 334 -9.02 -6.04 3.37
CA VAL A 334 -9.63 -6.74 2.24
C VAL A 334 -9.13 -6.14 0.94
N THR A 335 -8.64 -6.99 0.06
CA THR A 335 -8.29 -6.63 -1.33
C THR A 335 -9.23 -7.35 -2.30
N GLY A 336 -9.42 -6.74 -3.46
CA GLY A 336 -10.20 -7.37 -4.54
C GLY A 336 -9.54 -8.64 -5.06
N LYS A 337 -10.34 -9.47 -5.71
CA LYS A 337 -9.95 -10.65 -6.50
C LYS A 337 -9.83 -10.27 -7.99
N SER A 338 -9.39 -11.22 -8.80
CA SER A 338 -9.40 -11.09 -10.26
C SER A 338 -10.78 -10.68 -10.77
N GLY A 339 -10.81 -9.85 -11.82
CA GLY A 339 -12.05 -9.31 -12.40
C GLY A 339 -12.66 -8.18 -11.56
N ASN A 340 -11.85 -7.49 -10.76
CA ASN A 340 -12.27 -6.35 -9.93
C ASN A 340 -13.48 -6.67 -9.04
N LYS A 341 -13.41 -7.78 -8.29
CA LYS A 341 -14.49 -8.28 -7.42
C LYS A 341 -14.04 -8.36 -5.98
N LEU A 342 -14.95 -8.10 -5.04
CA LEU A 342 -14.77 -8.35 -3.61
C LEU A 342 -15.14 -9.77 -3.20
N ASP A 343 -16.04 -10.41 -3.96
CA ASP A 343 -16.61 -11.73 -3.70
C ASP A 343 -17.20 -11.85 -2.26
N PRO A 344 -18.12 -10.94 -1.87
CA PRO A 344 -18.56 -10.83 -0.48
C PRO A 344 -19.29 -12.07 0.01
N LYS A 345 -20.01 -12.78 -0.87
CA LYS A 345 -20.75 -14.02 -0.58
C LYS A 345 -19.91 -15.27 -0.67
N GLY A 346 -18.70 -15.18 -1.25
CA GLY A 346 -17.79 -16.30 -1.34
C GLY A 346 -17.29 -16.74 0.04
N ASN A 347 -17.16 -18.06 0.24
CA ASN A 347 -16.60 -18.60 1.47
C ASN A 347 -15.10 -18.26 1.55
N ALA A 348 -14.67 -17.71 2.68
CA ALA A 348 -13.27 -17.41 2.92
C ALA A 348 -12.46 -18.69 3.11
N THR A 349 -11.44 -18.86 2.27
CA THR A 349 -10.47 -19.96 2.43
C THR A 349 -9.50 -19.67 3.56
N ARG A 350 -8.80 -20.68 4.05
CA ARG A 350 -7.79 -20.52 5.10
C ARG A 350 -6.66 -19.59 4.67
N ALA A 351 -6.27 -19.62 3.38
CA ALA A 351 -5.29 -18.69 2.81
C ALA A 351 -5.79 -17.25 2.83
N GLU A 352 -7.06 -17.02 2.45
CA GLU A 352 -7.66 -15.68 2.48
C GLU A 352 -7.79 -15.15 3.90
N VAL A 353 -8.20 -16.02 4.85
CA VAL A 353 -8.25 -15.65 6.28
C VAL A 353 -6.86 -15.28 6.81
N ALA A 354 -5.83 -16.08 6.48
CA ALA A 354 -4.45 -15.76 6.87
C ALA A 354 -4.00 -14.39 6.34
N ALA A 355 -4.27 -14.11 5.06
CA ALA A 355 -3.91 -12.84 4.44
C ALA A 355 -4.67 -11.65 5.06
N MET A 356 -5.97 -11.79 5.34
CA MET A 356 -6.75 -10.74 5.98
C MET A 356 -6.31 -10.49 7.43
N LEU A 357 -5.97 -11.55 8.18
CA LEU A 357 -5.46 -11.43 9.55
C LEU A 357 -4.07 -10.79 9.60
N MET A 358 -3.16 -11.16 8.71
CA MET A 358 -1.84 -10.53 8.62
C MET A 358 -2.00 -9.03 8.37
N ARG A 359 -2.75 -8.63 7.34
CA ARG A 359 -2.99 -7.23 7.00
C ARG A 359 -3.71 -6.48 8.12
N PHE A 360 -4.66 -7.12 8.79
CA PHE A 360 -5.29 -6.55 9.97
C PHE A 360 -4.25 -6.20 11.04
N CYS A 361 -3.39 -7.12 11.40
CA CYS A 361 -2.38 -6.90 12.43
C CYS A 361 -1.30 -5.88 12.03
N GLU A 362 -1.04 -5.69 10.74
CA GLU A 362 -0.05 -4.75 10.23
C GLU A 362 -0.60 -3.34 10.07
N ASN A 363 -1.85 -3.21 9.59
CA ASN A 363 -2.42 -1.95 9.15
C ASN A 363 -3.35 -1.29 10.18
N VAL A 364 -3.96 -2.08 11.08
CA VAL A 364 -5.00 -1.59 12.01
C VAL A 364 -4.41 -1.44 13.42
N LYS A 365 -4.51 -0.22 13.97
CA LYS A 365 -3.95 0.13 15.28
C LYS A 365 -4.83 1.14 16.01
#